data_888d5dc66f5b1de4fae5e8d82ffdc4f3
#
_entry.id   888d5dc66f5b1de4fae5e8d82ffdc4f3
#
_cell.length_a   1.000
_cell.length_b   1.000
_cell.length_c   1.000
_cell.angle_alpha   90.00
_cell.angle_beta   90.00
_cell.angle_gamma   90.00
#
_symmetry.space_group_name_H-M   'P 1'
#
loop_
_entity.id
_entity.type
_entity.pdbx_description
1 polymer ?
#
loop_
_entity_poly.entity_id
_entity_poly.type
_entity_poly.pdbx_seq_one_letter_code
_entity_poly.pdbx_strand_id
1 'polypeptide(L)'
;NSFDPATQKCDEGTLMTLCGENYYTASKLKKCEDGVAYGLCSYMRNHKRATNPYILDQQRCNSGIFDDCNGQSYNIENYTCEDGELIAICGGEKYDAAKQFCVSDKLRDLCGGEEYELSSQFCNEGTILDKCGNSRYDPSTQFCHSGTLYTKCSGDEYNPATQSCVQDTIHATCGTKEYNTKKQMCDSRDNRLYKITTIGSQTWMAENLNTTEITYSQYSYCYDGKEENCDKYGRLYHWSTAVDKEIHQCGYEKDCNLPDGNIQGICPEGWHLPSRDEWETLLDVVQCSDWETDQYNNKSCVGSSVLKSEEWDNGSDNYDFSVIAAGLRDNSWTFRYKDEKAHFWASTEYNENWGVAISITYFNNKVGIDHMVKNEALSIRCIKDDD
;
A
#
# COMPACT_ATOMS: atom_id res chain seq x y z
N ASN A 1 -67.84 -17.51 -15.88
CA ASN A 1 -67.38 -17.20 -17.23
C ASN A 1 -67.39 -18.47 -18.06
N SER A 2 -68.10 -18.48 -19.15
CA SER A 2 -68.06 -19.57 -20.18
C SER A 2 -66.70 -19.61 -20.82
N PHE A 3 -66.08 -20.75 -20.95
CA PHE A 3 -64.84 -20.96 -21.70
C PHE A 3 -65.14 -21.67 -23.04
N ASP A 4 -64.27 -21.48 -24.02
CA ASP A 4 -64.39 -22.16 -25.31
C ASP A 4 -63.78 -23.58 -25.21
N PRO A 5 -64.59 -24.65 -25.26
CA PRO A 5 -64.09 -26.01 -25.09
C PRO A 5 -63.24 -26.50 -26.26
N ALA A 6 -63.22 -25.81 -27.40
CA ALA A 6 -62.33 -26.13 -28.52
C ALA A 6 -60.89 -25.71 -28.30
N THR A 7 -60.68 -24.62 -27.54
CA THR A 7 -59.35 -24.01 -27.32
C THR A 7 -59.01 -23.84 -25.87
N GLN A 8 -59.88 -24.20 -24.93
CA GLN A 8 -59.68 -24.03 -23.50
C GLN A 8 -60.13 -25.26 -22.71
N LYS A 9 -59.50 -25.53 -21.59
CA LYS A 9 -59.93 -26.50 -20.58
C LYS A 9 -59.77 -25.93 -19.18
N CYS A 10 -60.54 -26.44 -18.23
CA CYS A 10 -60.33 -26.16 -16.81
C CYS A 10 -59.63 -27.33 -16.17
N ASP A 11 -58.50 -27.09 -15.51
CA ASP A 11 -57.66 -28.07 -14.83
C ASP A 11 -57.42 -27.59 -13.39
N GLU A 12 -57.90 -28.37 -12.43
CA GLU A 12 -57.83 -28.04 -10.98
C GLU A 12 -58.28 -26.58 -10.66
N GLY A 13 -59.36 -26.11 -11.30
CA GLY A 13 -59.88 -24.75 -11.13
C GLY A 13 -59.16 -23.66 -11.89
N THR A 14 -58.14 -23.98 -12.67
CA THR A 14 -57.36 -23.05 -13.50
C THR A 14 -57.76 -23.16 -14.98
N LEU A 15 -58.09 -22.04 -15.58
CA LEU A 15 -58.39 -22.00 -17.05
C LEU A 15 -57.08 -22.09 -17.84
N MET A 16 -56.99 -23.11 -18.70
CA MET A 16 -55.87 -23.38 -19.58
C MET A 16 -56.26 -23.12 -21.05
N THR A 17 -55.36 -22.52 -21.84
CA THR A 17 -55.55 -22.25 -23.25
C THR A 17 -54.69 -23.16 -24.11
N LEU A 18 -55.25 -23.77 -25.13
CA LEU A 18 -54.55 -24.63 -26.09
C LEU A 18 -53.67 -23.79 -27.04
N CYS A 19 -52.44 -24.19 -27.22
CA CYS A 19 -51.56 -23.67 -28.27
C CYS A 19 -50.69 -24.82 -28.81
N GLY A 20 -50.85 -25.13 -30.09
CA GLY A 20 -50.34 -26.36 -30.67
C GLY A 20 -51.02 -27.58 -30.04
N GLU A 21 -50.23 -28.53 -29.55
CA GLU A 21 -50.74 -29.73 -28.89
C GLU A 21 -50.82 -29.59 -27.36
N ASN A 22 -50.34 -28.45 -26.78
CA ASN A 22 -50.22 -28.26 -25.34
C ASN A 22 -51.15 -27.19 -24.78
N TYR A 23 -51.49 -27.32 -23.48
CA TYR A 23 -52.32 -26.35 -22.74
C TYR A 23 -51.45 -25.52 -21.77
N TYR A 24 -51.67 -24.20 -21.79
CA TYR A 24 -50.93 -23.23 -20.97
C TYR A 24 -51.83 -22.34 -20.13
N THR A 25 -51.37 -21.96 -18.94
CA THR A 25 -52.06 -20.96 -18.12
C THR A 25 -51.97 -19.56 -18.75
N ALA A 26 -52.93 -18.69 -18.54
CA ALA A 26 -52.90 -17.30 -18.99
C ALA A 26 -51.74 -16.48 -18.41
N SER A 27 -51.17 -16.91 -17.30
CA SER A 27 -49.98 -16.27 -16.70
C SER A 27 -48.71 -16.54 -17.51
N LYS A 28 -48.61 -17.72 -18.13
CA LYS A 28 -47.47 -18.13 -18.94
C LYS A 28 -47.62 -17.75 -20.40
N LEU A 29 -48.75 -18.14 -21.01
CA LEU A 29 -49.00 -17.91 -22.46
C LEU A 29 -49.33 -16.43 -22.70
N LYS A 30 -48.52 -15.75 -23.49
CA LYS A 30 -48.73 -14.35 -23.91
C LYS A 30 -49.12 -14.24 -25.39
N LYS A 31 -48.68 -15.14 -26.23
CA LYS A 31 -49.00 -15.24 -27.65
C LYS A 31 -48.98 -16.70 -28.09
N CYS A 32 -49.87 -17.05 -28.99
CA CYS A 32 -49.82 -18.33 -29.71
C CYS A 32 -49.77 -18.01 -31.20
N GLU A 33 -48.78 -18.48 -31.93
CA GLU A 33 -48.58 -18.22 -33.33
C GLU A 33 -48.15 -19.50 -34.03
N ASP A 34 -48.89 -19.93 -35.02
CA ASP A 34 -48.63 -21.18 -35.75
C ASP A 34 -48.43 -22.44 -34.88
N GLY A 35 -49.15 -22.50 -33.74
CA GLY A 35 -49.04 -23.58 -32.79
C GLY A 35 -47.88 -23.44 -31.79
N VAL A 36 -47.07 -22.41 -31.88
CA VAL A 36 -45.96 -22.14 -30.97
C VAL A 36 -46.42 -21.20 -29.84
N ALA A 37 -46.13 -21.58 -28.60
CA ALA A 37 -46.48 -20.84 -27.39
C ALA A 37 -45.35 -19.92 -26.93
N TYR A 38 -45.63 -18.64 -26.78
CA TYR A 38 -44.67 -17.62 -26.34
C TYR A 38 -45.02 -17.08 -24.96
N GLY A 39 -44.02 -16.98 -24.08
CA GLY A 39 -44.00 -16.22 -22.83
C GLY A 39 -43.28 -14.87 -22.98
N LEU A 40 -43.22 -14.09 -21.90
CA LEU A 40 -42.40 -12.88 -21.81
C LEU A 40 -41.33 -13.03 -20.75
N CYS A 41 -40.10 -12.90 -21.14
CA CYS A 41 -38.93 -12.89 -20.25
C CYS A 41 -38.48 -11.44 -20.04
N SER A 42 -38.44 -11.01 -18.77
CA SER A 42 -37.96 -9.68 -18.39
C SER A 42 -36.66 -9.82 -17.61
N TYR A 43 -35.62 -9.18 -18.09
CA TYR A 43 -34.29 -9.21 -17.48
C TYR A 43 -33.53 -7.88 -17.70
N MET A 44 -32.40 -7.72 -17.06
CA MET A 44 -31.55 -6.51 -17.24
C MET A 44 -30.52 -6.76 -18.35
N ARG A 45 -30.50 -5.87 -19.32
CA ARG A 45 -29.49 -5.85 -20.39
C ARG A 45 -28.87 -4.46 -20.45
N ASN A 46 -27.55 -4.35 -20.34
CA ASN A 46 -26.83 -3.07 -20.38
C ASN A 46 -27.46 -2.00 -19.45
N HIS A 47 -27.78 -2.36 -18.19
CA HIS A 47 -28.46 -1.51 -17.21
C HIS A 47 -29.88 -1.04 -17.58
N LYS A 48 -30.47 -1.59 -18.61
CA LYS A 48 -31.87 -1.34 -19.01
C LYS A 48 -32.68 -2.61 -18.86
N ARG A 49 -33.96 -2.45 -18.47
CA ARG A 49 -34.90 -3.57 -18.43
C ARG A 49 -35.29 -3.95 -19.86
N ALA A 50 -35.03 -5.18 -20.27
CA ALA A 50 -35.47 -5.78 -21.49
C ALA A 50 -36.64 -6.74 -21.20
N THR A 51 -37.55 -6.86 -22.14
CA THR A 51 -38.67 -7.83 -22.09
C THR A 51 -38.84 -8.42 -23.48
N ASN A 52 -38.46 -9.68 -23.65
CA ASN A 52 -38.49 -10.38 -24.92
C ASN A 52 -39.41 -11.61 -24.87
N PRO A 53 -40.06 -11.95 -25.95
CA PRO A 53 -40.79 -13.21 -26.07
C PRO A 53 -39.81 -14.41 -26.09
N TYR A 54 -40.20 -15.51 -25.48
CA TYR A 54 -39.45 -16.78 -25.51
C TYR A 54 -40.43 -17.96 -25.73
N ILE A 55 -39.94 -19.04 -26.33
CA ILE A 55 -40.72 -20.25 -26.61
C ILE A 55 -40.82 -21.09 -25.33
N LEU A 56 -42.08 -21.26 -24.81
CA LEU A 56 -42.31 -21.79 -23.47
C LEU A 56 -41.80 -23.22 -23.24
N ASP A 57 -41.87 -24.08 -24.24
CA ASP A 57 -41.49 -25.49 -24.09
C ASP A 57 -40.06 -25.80 -24.52
N GLN A 58 -39.38 -24.85 -25.17
CA GLN A 58 -38.00 -25.01 -25.68
C GLN A 58 -37.01 -24.14 -24.95
N GLN A 59 -37.41 -22.97 -24.48
CA GLN A 59 -36.51 -21.95 -23.90
C GLN A 59 -36.85 -21.71 -22.43
N ARG A 60 -35.87 -21.24 -21.66
CA ARG A 60 -36.00 -20.87 -20.26
C ARG A 60 -35.74 -19.39 -20.04
N CYS A 61 -36.52 -18.78 -19.17
CA CYS A 61 -36.32 -17.40 -18.74
C CYS A 61 -35.67 -17.36 -17.34
N ASN A 62 -34.39 -16.96 -17.29
CA ASN A 62 -33.67 -16.78 -16.02
C ASN A 62 -32.60 -15.70 -16.21
N SER A 63 -32.93 -14.42 -15.95
CA SER A 63 -32.02 -13.27 -16.20
C SER A 63 -31.53 -13.19 -17.67
N GLY A 64 -32.28 -13.76 -18.60
CA GLY A 64 -32.04 -13.90 -20.02
C GLY A 64 -32.89 -15.05 -20.60
N ILE A 65 -32.87 -15.24 -21.92
CA ILE A 65 -33.53 -16.36 -22.58
C ILE A 65 -32.48 -17.43 -22.86
N PHE A 66 -32.73 -18.64 -22.38
CA PHE A 66 -31.84 -19.78 -22.52
C PHE A 66 -32.49 -20.85 -23.40
N ASP A 67 -31.70 -21.44 -24.26
CA ASP A 67 -32.05 -22.58 -25.11
C ASP A 67 -31.12 -23.76 -24.80
N ASP A 68 -31.29 -24.90 -25.48
CA ASP A 68 -30.49 -26.10 -25.28
C ASP A 68 -29.82 -26.49 -26.62
N CYS A 69 -28.51 -26.78 -26.54
CA CYS A 69 -27.71 -27.24 -27.66
C CYS A 69 -27.02 -28.57 -27.26
N ASN A 70 -27.53 -29.63 -27.78
CA ASN A 70 -27.01 -30.98 -27.54
C ASN A 70 -26.82 -31.32 -26.04
N GLY A 71 -27.83 -30.92 -25.21
CA GLY A 71 -27.81 -31.09 -23.75
C GLY A 71 -27.06 -30.01 -22.98
N GLN A 72 -26.50 -28.98 -23.64
CA GLN A 72 -25.87 -27.84 -23.02
C GLN A 72 -26.77 -26.61 -23.13
N SER A 73 -27.20 -26.08 -21.96
CA SER A 73 -28.03 -24.87 -21.91
C SER A 73 -27.20 -23.61 -22.20
N TYR A 74 -27.67 -22.75 -23.08
CA TYR A 74 -26.95 -21.52 -23.45
C TYR A 74 -27.89 -20.30 -23.51
N ASN A 75 -27.35 -19.11 -23.35
CA ASN A 75 -28.08 -17.85 -23.51
C ASN A 75 -28.06 -17.46 -24.99
N ILE A 76 -29.26 -17.32 -25.60
CA ILE A 76 -29.45 -16.98 -27.03
C ILE A 76 -28.95 -15.58 -27.42
N GLU A 77 -28.63 -14.70 -26.46
CA GLU A 77 -28.03 -13.40 -26.75
C GLU A 77 -26.53 -13.48 -27.03
N ASN A 78 -25.88 -14.54 -26.49
CA ASN A 78 -24.42 -14.71 -26.54
C ASN A 78 -23.99 -15.86 -27.44
N TYR A 79 -24.89 -16.82 -27.70
CA TYR A 79 -24.62 -18.00 -28.48
C TYR A 79 -25.74 -18.40 -29.39
N THR A 80 -25.43 -19.10 -30.46
CA THR A 80 -26.37 -19.85 -31.32
C THR A 80 -25.93 -21.31 -31.36
N CYS A 81 -26.89 -22.23 -31.63
CA CYS A 81 -26.63 -23.65 -31.81
C CYS A 81 -26.74 -24.03 -33.28
N GLU A 82 -25.67 -24.55 -33.86
CA GLU A 82 -25.64 -25.05 -35.24
C GLU A 82 -25.00 -26.45 -35.26
N ASP A 83 -25.70 -27.39 -35.86
CA ASP A 83 -25.26 -28.81 -35.96
C ASP A 83 -24.86 -29.41 -34.61
N GLY A 84 -25.45 -28.94 -33.50
CA GLY A 84 -25.15 -29.38 -32.14
C GLY A 84 -23.90 -28.73 -31.49
N GLU A 85 -23.29 -27.74 -32.14
CA GLU A 85 -22.19 -26.97 -31.64
C GLU A 85 -22.65 -25.54 -31.23
N LEU A 86 -22.10 -25.04 -30.11
CA LEU A 86 -22.33 -23.69 -29.64
C LEU A 86 -21.38 -22.70 -30.32
N ILE A 87 -21.95 -21.72 -31.02
CA ILE A 87 -21.22 -20.66 -31.70
C ILE A 87 -21.49 -19.33 -31.00
N ALA A 88 -20.44 -18.62 -30.61
CA ALA A 88 -20.53 -17.32 -29.97
C ALA A 88 -21.06 -16.25 -30.94
N ILE A 89 -21.97 -15.38 -30.46
CA ILE A 89 -22.54 -14.26 -31.21
C ILE A 89 -22.35 -12.95 -30.46
N CYS A 90 -22.17 -11.85 -31.22
CA CYS A 90 -22.03 -10.50 -30.70
C CYS A 90 -22.83 -9.54 -31.59
N GLY A 91 -23.85 -8.88 -31.01
CA GLY A 91 -24.72 -8.00 -31.79
C GLY A 91 -25.46 -8.74 -32.94
N GLY A 92 -25.62 -10.05 -32.85
CA GLY A 92 -26.22 -10.92 -33.86
C GLY A 92 -25.23 -11.50 -34.89
N GLU A 93 -23.93 -11.16 -34.82
CA GLU A 93 -22.88 -11.71 -35.70
C GLU A 93 -22.08 -12.80 -34.96
N LYS A 94 -21.77 -13.88 -35.69
CA LYS A 94 -20.96 -14.98 -35.19
C LYS A 94 -19.51 -14.56 -35.12
N TYR A 95 -18.77 -15.02 -34.10
CA TYR A 95 -17.36 -14.77 -33.96
C TYR A 95 -16.58 -15.93 -33.36
N ASP A 96 -15.27 -15.93 -33.56
CA ASP A 96 -14.35 -16.90 -32.99
C ASP A 96 -13.89 -16.41 -31.59
N ALA A 97 -14.43 -17.02 -30.55
CA ALA A 97 -14.10 -16.66 -29.16
C ALA A 97 -12.63 -16.91 -28.78
N ALA A 98 -11.86 -17.67 -29.58
CA ALA A 98 -10.42 -17.83 -29.39
C ALA A 98 -9.60 -16.63 -29.91
N LYS A 99 -10.21 -15.74 -30.68
CA LYS A 99 -9.54 -14.56 -31.28
C LYS A 99 -10.17 -13.24 -30.92
N GLN A 100 -11.46 -13.25 -30.57
CA GLN A 100 -12.26 -12.05 -30.37
C GLN A 100 -13.11 -12.14 -29.10
N PHE A 101 -13.52 -10.99 -28.60
CA PHE A 101 -14.50 -10.86 -27.52
C PHE A 101 -15.55 -9.79 -27.82
N CYS A 102 -16.69 -9.85 -27.13
CA CYS A 102 -17.84 -8.99 -27.37
C CYS A 102 -18.00 -7.95 -26.24
N VAL A 103 -18.00 -6.66 -26.59
CA VAL A 103 -18.28 -5.56 -25.66
C VAL A 103 -19.35 -4.66 -26.22
N SER A 104 -20.50 -4.53 -25.53
CA SER A 104 -21.62 -3.67 -25.95
C SER A 104 -22.04 -3.92 -27.39
N ASP A 105 -22.24 -5.17 -27.75
CA ASP A 105 -22.62 -5.64 -29.11
C ASP A 105 -21.61 -5.31 -30.23
N LYS A 106 -20.33 -5.09 -29.86
CA LYS A 106 -19.23 -4.85 -30.82
C LYS A 106 -18.08 -5.83 -30.59
N LEU A 107 -17.61 -6.41 -31.66
CA LEU A 107 -16.45 -7.30 -31.66
C LEU A 107 -15.15 -6.56 -31.46
N ARG A 108 -14.25 -7.19 -30.71
CA ARG A 108 -12.88 -6.76 -30.46
C ARG A 108 -11.94 -7.95 -30.53
N ASP A 109 -10.75 -7.76 -31.05
CA ASP A 109 -9.72 -8.80 -31.06
C ASP A 109 -9.13 -8.97 -29.66
N LEU A 110 -8.84 -10.23 -29.28
CA LEU A 110 -8.10 -10.55 -28.05
C LEU A 110 -6.68 -10.02 -28.12
N CYS A 111 -6.13 -9.67 -26.97
CA CYS A 111 -4.76 -9.25 -26.84
C CYS A 111 -3.92 -10.39 -26.21
N GLY A 112 -3.06 -11.01 -27.03
CA GLY A 112 -2.29 -12.17 -26.54
C GLY A 112 -3.15 -13.37 -26.12
N GLY A 113 -4.41 -13.41 -26.57
CA GLY A 113 -5.39 -14.44 -26.19
C GLY A 113 -6.29 -14.05 -25.00
N GLU A 114 -6.17 -12.82 -24.47
CA GLU A 114 -6.93 -12.34 -23.32
C GLU A 114 -7.83 -11.16 -23.67
N GLU A 115 -8.96 -11.03 -22.98
CA GLU A 115 -9.86 -9.88 -23.04
C GLU A 115 -9.27 -8.72 -22.26
N TYR A 116 -9.55 -7.47 -22.65
CA TYR A 116 -9.09 -6.27 -21.96
C TYR A 116 -10.15 -5.16 -21.91
N GLU A 117 -10.05 -4.29 -20.90
CA GLU A 117 -11.00 -3.20 -20.67
C GLU A 117 -10.67 -1.98 -21.56
N LEU A 118 -11.48 -1.76 -22.60
CA LEU A 118 -11.28 -0.74 -23.62
C LEU A 118 -11.27 0.71 -23.08
N SER A 119 -11.91 0.96 -21.94
CA SER A 119 -11.96 2.30 -21.33
C SER A 119 -10.62 2.67 -20.69
N SER A 120 -9.90 1.70 -20.14
CA SER A 120 -8.68 1.88 -19.33
C SER A 120 -7.44 1.19 -19.91
N GLN A 121 -7.61 0.29 -20.89
CA GLN A 121 -6.52 -0.55 -21.41
C GLN A 121 -6.43 -0.49 -22.95
N PHE A 122 -5.29 -0.90 -23.49
CA PHE A 122 -5.07 -1.11 -24.91
C PHE A 122 -4.13 -2.29 -25.15
N CYS A 123 -4.23 -2.89 -26.35
CA CYS A 123 -3.33 -3.97 -26.74
C CYS A 123 -2.11 -3.40 -27.50
N ASN A 124 -0.94 -3.82 -27.07
CA ASN A 124 0.32 -3.52 -27.76
C ASN A 124 1.09 -4.82 -27.99
N GLU A 125 1.19 -5.25 -29.26
CA GLU A 125 1.94 -6.45 -29.66
C GLU A 125 1.63 -7.69 -28.82
N GLY A 126 0.34 -7.91 -28.49
CA GLY A 126 -0.11 -9.05 -27.69
C GLY A 126 0.01 -8.85 -26.17
N THR A 127 0.43 -7.69 -25.69
CA THR A 127 0.49 -7.33 -24.27
C THR A 127 -0.58 -6.32 -23.92
N ILE A 128 -1.33 -6.56 -22.85
CA ILE A 128 -2.32 -5.63 -22.32
C ILE A 128 -1.63 -4.56 -21.49
N LEU A 129 -1.82 -3.29 -21.84
CA LEU A 129 -1.24 -2.14 -21.14
C LEU A 129 -2.34 -1.15 -20.75
N ASP A 130 -2.14 -0.45 -19.64
CA ASP A 130 -3.06 0.57 -19.16
C ASP A 130 -2.94 1.86 -19.98
N LYS A 131 -4.03 2.66 -20.01
CA LYS A 131 -4.07 4.00 -20.58
C LYS A 131 -3.93 5.04 -19.49
N CYS A 132 -3.32 6.15 -19.82
CA CYS A 132 -3.31 7.35 -18.99
C CYS A 132 -4.23 8.40 -19.60
N GLY A 133 -5.43 8.57 -19.03
CA GLY A 133 -6.49 9.33 -19.69
C GLY A 133 -6.83 8.71 -21.05
N ASN A 134 -6.65 9.48 -22.12
CA ASN A 134 -6.83 9.00 -23.50
C ASN A 134 -5.54 8.55 -24.19
N SER A 135 -4.41 8.63 -23.48
CA SER A 135 -3.09 8.36 -24.05
C SER A 135 -2.61 6.95 -23.75
N ARG A 136 -1.99 6.32 -24.73
CA ARG A 136 -1.25 5.08 -24.58
C ARG A 136 0.16 5.41 -24.10
N TYR A 137 0.77 4.56 -23.29
CA TYR A 137 2.12 4.78 -22.80
C TYR A 137 2.88 3.45 -22.61
N ASP A 138 4.18 3.54 -22.54
CA ASP A 138 5.08 2.44 -22.21
C ASP A 138 5.40 2.47 -20.71
N PRO A 139 4.87 1.54 -19.91
CA PRO A 139 5.10 1.53 -18.47
C PRO A 139 6.55 1.24 -18.05
N SER A 140 7.41 0.81 -18.99
CA SER A 140 8.86 0.69 -18.71
C SER A 140 9.57 2.05 -18.60
N THR A 141 9.09 3.07 -19.32
CA THR A 141 9.72 4.39 -19.41
C THR A 141 8.83 5.54 -18.94
N GLN A 142 7.54 5.29 -18.79
CA GLN A 142 6.54 6.29 -18.47
C GLN A 142 5.64 5.82 -17.32
N PHE A 143 4.98 6.76 -16.65
CA PHE A 143 3.95 6.47 -15.66
C PHE A 143 2.80 7.48 -15.78
N CYS A 144 1.63 7.09 -15.24
CA CYS A 144 0.44 7.91 -15.23
C CYS A 144 0.19 8.49 -13.83
N HIS A 145 0.11 9.81 -13.74
CA HIS A 145 -0.28 10.47 -12.50
C HIS A 145 -1.44 11.44 -12.77
N SER A 146 -2.58 11.22 -12.10
CA SER A 146 -3.80 12.04 -12.26
C SER A 146 -4.21 12.28 -13.72
N GLY A 147 -4.11 11.25 -14.58
CA GLY A 147 -4.49 11.30 -15.99
C GLY A 147 -3.46 11.99 -16.91
N THR A 148 -2.31 12.39 -16.39
CA THR A 148 -1.20 13.01 -17.14
C THR A 148 -0.01 12.06 -17.22
N LEU A 149 0.63 11.97 -18.38
CA LEU A 149 1.82 11.15 -18.60
C LEU A 149 3.09 11.88 -18.20
N TYR A 150 3.97 11.15 -17.51
CA TYR A 150 5.30 11.59 -17.15
C TYR A 150 6.33 10.51 -17.52
N THR A 151 7.56 10.92 -17.79
CA THR A 151 8.69 10.01 -17.99
C THR A 151 9.24 9.58 -16.63
N LYS A 152 9.53 8.30 -16.44
CA LYS A 152 10.21 7.79 -15.24
C LYS A 152 11.58 8.42 -15.09
N CYS A 153 11.99 8.64 -13.87
CA CYS A 153 13.28 9.21 -13.52
C CYS A 153 14.26 8.09 -13.20
N SER A 154 15.16 7.79 -14.13
CA SER A 154 16.08 6.63 -14.01
C SER A 154 15.35 5.29 -13.72
N GLY A 155 14.14 5.13 -14.26
CA GLY A 155 13.28 3.97 -14.03
C GLY A 155 12.31 4.11 -12.86
N ASP A 156 12.48 5.10 -12.00
CA ASP A 156 11.62 5.35 -10.84
C ASP A 156 10.46 6.30 -11.17
N GLU A 157 9.29 6.06 -10.59
CA GLU A 157 8.16 6.97 -10.59
C GLU A 157 8.33 8.04 -9.50
N TYR A 158 7.75 9.22 -9.71
CA TYR A 158 7.81 10.32 -8.76
C TYR A 158 6.48 11.08 -8.73
N ASN A 159 6.23 11.86 -7.68
CA ASN A 159 5.05 12.71 -7.61
C ASN A 159 5.30 14.06 -8.33
N PRO A 160 4.76 14.30 -9.54
CA PRO A 160 5.06 15.50 -10.32
C PRO A 160 4.49 16.80 -9.71
N ALA A 161 3.59 16.70 -8.73
CA ALA A 161 3.09 17.87 -8.02
C ALA A 161 4.11 18.46 -7.01
N THR A 162 5.03 17.60 -6.51
CA THR A 162 5.99 17.95 -5.45
C THR A 162 7.44 17.61 -5.79
N GLN A 163 7.65 16.89 -6.88
CA GLN A 163 8.96 16.36 -7.28
C GLN A 163 9.24 16.63 -8.76
N SER A 164 10.50 16.63 -9.13
CA SER A 164 11.00 16.77 -10.50
C SER A 164 12.14 15.81 -10.78
N CYS A 165 12.31 15.41 -12.02
CA CYS A 165 13.47 14.61 -12.44
C CYS A 165 14.56 15.57 -12.99
N VAL A 166 15.70 15.60 -12.34
CA VAL A 166 16.86 16.42 -12.74
C VAL A 166 18.09 15.53 -12.84
N GLN A 167 18.68 15.42 -14.02
CA GLN A 167 19.85 14.57 -14.28
C GLN A 167 19.67 13.13 -13.73
N ASP A 168 18.57 12.49 -14.10
CA ASP A 168 18.21 11.13 -13.68
C ASP A 168 18.05 10.93 -12.14
N THR A 169 17.85 12.01 -11.42
CA THR A 169 17.64 12.00 -9.96
C THR A 169 16.33 12.72 -9.60
N ILE A 170 15.57 12.12 -8.69
CA ILE A 170 14.34 12.72 -8.18
C ILE A 170 14.68 13.78 -7.13
N HIS A 171 14.27 15.00 -7.40
CA HIS A 171 14.38 16.16 -6.52
C HIS A 171 13.00 16.58 -6.00
N ALA A 172 12.97 17.11 -4.79
CA ALA A 172 11.79 17.71 -4.18
C ALA A 172 12.17 19.05 -3.54
N THR A 173 11.17 19.79 -3.05
CA THR A 173 11.39 21.04 -2.31
C THR A 173 11.03 20.88 -0.84
N CYS A 174 11.86 21.46 0.03
CA CYS A 174 11.65 21.55 1.46
C CYS A 174 11.59 23.04 1.84
N GLY A 175 10.37 23.58 2.01
CA GLY A 175 10.19 25.02 2.02
C GLY A 175 10.63 25.63 0.69
N THR A 176 11.73 26.39 0.72
CA THR A 176 12.33 27.03 -0.48
C THR A 176 13.57 26.30 -1.00
N LYS A 177 13.99 25.22 -0.36
CA LYS A 177 15.23 24.50 -0.69
C LYS A 177 14.91 23.26 -1.52
N GLU A 178 15.56 23.14 -2.69
CA GLU A 178 15.55 21.92 -3.46
C GLU A 178 16.51 20.88 -2.87
N TYR A 179 16.13 19.60 -2.87
CA TYR A 179 16.95 18.52 -2.35
C TYR A 179 16.80 17.22 -3.15
N ASN A 180 17.84 16.40 -3.10
CA ASN A 180 17.87 15.07 -3.71
C ASN A 180 17.20 14.05 -2.76
N THR A 181 16.09 13.46 -3.19
CA THR A 181 15.29 12.54 -2.37
C THR A 181 15.98 11.21 -2.06
N LYS A 182 17.06 10.84 -2.79
CA LYS A 182 17.88 9.66 -2.49
C LYS A 182 18.95 9.92 -1.40
N LYS A 183 19.21 11.18 -1.07
CA LYS A 183 20.24 11.56 -0.09
C LYS A 183 19.71 12.32 1.11
N GLN A 184 18.53 12.87 0.99
CA GLN A 184 17.94 13.71 2.02
C GLN A 184 16.44 13.46 2.13
N MET A 185 15.89 13.75 3.29
CA MET A 185 14.45 13.85 3.54
C MET A 185 14.12 15.23 4.10
N CYS A 186 12.90 15.67 3.91
CA CYS A 186 12.37 16.91 4.43
C CYS A 186 11.44 16.65 5.61
N ASP A 187 11.70 17.27 6.74
CA ASP A 187 10.69 17.42 7.78
C ASP A 187 9.83 18.64 7.44
N SER A 188 8.60 18.42 6.99
CA SER A 188 7.69 19.47 6.54
C SER A 188 7.19 20.37 7.69
N ARG A 189 7.38 19.96 8.94
CA ARG A 189 6.94 20.72 10.13
C ARG A 189 7.76 21.98 10.33
N ASP A 190 9.07 21.91 10.08
CA ASP A 190 10.02 23.02 10.25
C ASP A 190 10.84 23.32 8.98
N ASN A 191 10.58 22.58 7.86
CA ASN A 191 11.33 22.64 6.61
C ASN A 191 12.83 22.35 6.79
N ARG A 192 13.16 21.47 7.71
CA ARG A 192 14.53 21.01 7.92
C ARG A 192 14.83 19.82 7.03
N LEU A 193 15.99 19.87 6.41
CA LEU A 193 16.54 18.73 5.65
C LEU A 193 17.43 17.90 6.54
N TYR A 194 17.25 16.58 6.47
CA TYR A 194 18.11 15.60 7.10
C TYR A 194 18.73 14.69 6.03
N LYS A 195 20.00 14.36 6.17
CA LYS A 195 20.63 13.32 5.36
C LYS A 195 20.00 11.97 5.67
N ILE A 196 19.94 11.12 4.67
CA ILE A 196 19.49 9.74 4.78
C ILE A 196 20.48 8.78 4.14
N THR A 197 20.46 7.54 4.61
CA THR A 197 21.23 6.45 4.02
C THR A 197 20.38 5.17 3.98
N THR A 198 20.65 4.30 2.99
CA THR A 198 20.00 2.99 2.90
C THR A 198 21.01 1.89 3.26
N ILE A 199 20.67 1.07 4.24
CA ILE A 199 21.49 -0.01 4.76
C ILE A 199 20.67 -1.30 4.71
N GLY A 200 21.05 -2.22 3.83
CA GLY A 200 20.22 -3.38 3.51
C GLY A 200 18.91 -2.95 2.85
N SER A 201 17.79 -3.37 3.43
CA SER A 201 16.44 -2.95 3.01
C SER A 201 15.92 -1.71 3.74
N GLN A 202 16.63 -1.21 4.75
CA GLN A 202 16.19 -0.13 5.63
C GLN A 202 16.75 1.22 5.19
N THR A 203 15.92 2.27 5.16
CA THR A 203 16.36 3.66 4.94
C THR A 203 16.27 4.44 6.24
N TRP A 204 17.39 4.99 6.69
CA TRP A 204 17.57 5.65 7.97
C TRP A 204 17.93 7.12 7.84
N MET A 205 17.54 7.93 8.81
CA MET A 205 18.18 9.25 9.00
C MET A 205 19.67 9.05 9.30
N ALA A 206 20.50 9.81 8.63
CA ALA A 206 21.96 9.87 8.86
C ALA A 206 22.36 11.04 9.76
N GLU A 207 21.38 11.77 10.28
CA GLU A 207 21.52 12.87 11.24
C GLU A 207 20.52 12.68 12.38
N ASN A 208 20.88 13.14 13.58
CA ASN A 208 19.97 13.09 14.72
C ASN A 208 18.82 14.07 14.55
N LEU A 209 17.61 13.68 14.91
CA LEU A 209 16.44 14.56 14.85
C LEU A 209 16.65 15.83 15.68
N ASN A 210 16.27 16.98 15.12
CA ASN A 210 16.43 18.27 15.76
C ASN A 210 15.19 19.15 15.49
N THR A 211 14.04 18.75 16.04
CA THR A 211 12.79 19.52 15.90
C THR A 211 12.19 19.88 17.25
N THR A 212 11.53 21.04 17.31
CA THR A 212 10.67 21.48 18.42
C THR A 212 9.20 21.51 18.00
N GLU A 213 8.91 21.24 16.74
CA GLU A 213 7.56 21.19 16.17
C GLU A 213 6.88 19.86 16.52
N ILE A 214 6.76 19.61 17.84
CA ILE A 214 6.22 18.39 18.45
C ILE A 214 5.34 18.75 19.64
N THR A 215 4.38 17.89 19.96
CA THR A 215 3.37 18.12 21.01
C THR A 215 4.00 18.41 22.38
N TYR A 216 5.05 17.67 22.75
CA TYR A 216 5.69 17.70 24.07
C TYR A 216 7.11 18.27 24.03
N SER A 217 7.32 19.36 23.29
CA SER A 217 8.64 19.99 23.07
C SER A 217 9.37 20.42 24.35
N GLN A 218 8.63 20.66 25.45
CA GLN A 218 9.21 20.98 26.77
C GLN A 218 10.10 19.88 27.35
N TYR A 219 10.05 18.65 26.82
CA TYR A 219 10.92 17.53 27.21
C TYR A 219 11.92 17.20 26.12
N SER A 220 12.37 18.21 25.38
CA SER A 220 13.47 18.15 24.41
C SER A 220 14.54 19.18 24.77
N TYR A 221 15.81 18.82 24.61
CA TYR A 221 16.92 19.61 25.12
C TYR A 221 18.07 19.68 24.14
N CYS A 222 18.67 20.87 24.03
CA CYS A 222 20.01 21.00 23.49
C CYS A 222 21.03 20.64 24.59
N TYR A 223 22.10 19.95 24.26
CA TYR A 223 23.16 19.66 25.23
C TYR A 223 23.68 20.95 25.88
N ASP A 224 23.79 20.99 27.19
CA ASP A 224 24.10 22.17 28.02
C ASP A 224 23.16 23.38 27.80
N GLY A 225 21.99 23.17 27.24
CA GLY A 225 21.04 24.25 26.93
C GLY A 225 21.50 25.21 25.83
N LYS A 226 22.45 24.81 25.00
CA LYS A 226 23.03 25.63 23.92
C LYS A 226 22.51 25.21 22.56
N GLU A 227 21.87 26.13 21.84
CA GLU A 227 21.32 25.83 20.49
C GLU A 227 22.39 25.39 19.49
N GLU A 228 23.63 25.90 19.60
CA GLU A 228 24.76 25.44 18.80
C GLU A 228 25.04 23.92 18.92
N ASN A 229 24.73 23.34 20.08
CA ASN A 229 24.83 21.91 20.29
C ASN A 229 23.67 21.16 19.62
N CYS A 230 22.46 21.75 19.55
CA CYS A 230 21.38 21.19 18.77
C CYS A 230 21.67 21.20 17.27
N ASP A 231 22.30 22.25 16.77
CA ASP A 231 22.68 22.33 15.34
C ASP A 231 23.72 21.29 14.95
N LYS A 232 24.66 20.98 15.87
CA LYS A 232 25.70 19.96 15.62
C LYS A 232 25.23 18.55 15.94
N TYR A 233 24.59 18.34 17.10
CA TYR A 233 24.37 16.99 17.67
C TYR A 233 22.91 16.54 17.58
N GLY A 234 21.98 17.38 17.15
CA GLY A 234 20.54 17.17 17.27
C GLY A 234 20.05 17.41 18.70
N ARG A 235 18.74 17.19 18.94
CA ARG A 235 18.13 17.32 20.26
C ARG A 235 18.13 15.97 21.00
N LEU A 236 18.05 16.07 22.32
CA LEU A 236 17.85 14.95 23.24
C LEU A 236 16.40 14.96 23.72
N TYR A 237 15.71 13.86 23.67
CA TYR A 237 14.27 13.75 23.97
C TYR A 237 14.02 12.72 25.06
N HIS A 238 13.08 12.98 25.99
CA HIS A 238 12.56 11.95 26.89
C HIS A 238 11.87 10.84 26.06
N TRP A 239 11.83 9.62 26.59
CA TRP A 239 11.22 8.50 25.87
C TRP A 239 9.72 8.72 25.60
N SER A 240 8.97 9.27 26.57
CA SER A 240 7.56 9.64 26.38
C SER A 240 7.37 10.62 25.22
N THR A 241 8.27 11.59 25.08
CA THR A 241 8.29 12.52 23.94
C THR A 241 8.61 11.78 22.65
N ALA A 242 9.61 10.90 22.66
CA ALA A 242 10.01 10.13 21.49
C ALA A 242 8.84 9.33 20.89
N VAL A 243 7.99 8.74 21.72
CA VAL A 243 6.80 7.99 21.31
C VAL A 243 5.52 8.85 21.19
N ASP A 244 5.66 10.18 21.27
CA ASP A 244 4.58 11.18 21.20
C ASP A 244 3.46 10.93 22.21
N LYS A 245 3.81 10.75 23.48
CA LYS A 245 2.88 10.58 24.61
C LYS A 245 3.18 11.55 25.73
N GLU A 246 2.15 11.86 26.52
CA GLU A 246 2.33 12.68 27.72
C GLU A 246 3.19 11.98 28.76
N ILE A 247 4.06 12.73 29.47
CA ILE A 247 4.99 12.17 30.46
C ILE A 247 4.27 11.48 31.62
N HIS A 248 3.09 11.97 32.04
CA HIS A 248 2.30 11.36 33.11
C HIS A 248 1.53 10.11 32.67
N GLN A 249 1.45 9.84 31.37
CA GLN A 249 0.85 8.63 30.79
C GLN A 249 1.90 7.58 30.42
N CYS A 250 3.09 8.03 29.98
CA CYS A 250 4.10 7.22 29.35
C CYS A 250 5.53 7.51 29.81
N GLY A 251 5.72 8.24 30.92
CA GLY A 251 7.02 8.51 31.52
C GLY A 251 7.47 7.39 32.46
N TYR A 252 8.36 7.76 33.38
CA TYR A 252 8.85 6.89 34.45
C TYR A 252 7.68 6.41 35.35
N GLU A 253 7.68 5.13 35.74
CA GLU A 253 6.59 4.46 36.50
C GLU A 253 5.26 4.42 35.76
N LYS A 254 5.27 4.43 34.42
CA LYS A 254 4.07 4.35 33.58
C LYS A 254 4.26 3.32 32.47
N ASP A 255 3.29 2.40 32.40
CA ASP A 255 3.13 1.51 31.26
C ASP A 255 2.41 2.27 30.13
N CYS A 256 3.07 2.40 28.98
CA CYS A 256 2.58 3.22 27.87
C CYS A 256 1.51 2.55 27.03
N ASN A 257 1.39 1.24 27.10
CA ASN A 257 0.44 0.47 26.30
C ASN A 257 0.45 0.93 24.82
N LEU A 258 1.64 0.96 24.22
CA LEU A 258 1.80 1.33 22.82
C LEU A 258 1.09 0.31 21.93
N PRO A 259 0.51 0.74 20.79
CA PRO A 259 -0.09 -0.19 19.84
C PRO A 259 0.97 -1.09 19.21
N ASP A 260 0.53 -2.24 18.69
CA ASP A 260 1.39 -3.10 17.87
C ASP A 260 1.77 -2.41 16.54
N GLY A 261 2.94 -2.74 16.01
CA GLY A 261 3.44 -2.22 14.73
C GLY A 261 4.34 -0.99 14.88
N ASN A 262 4.53 -0.26 13.78
CA ASN A 262 5.40 0.89 13.73
C ASN A 262 4.85 2.06 14.58
N ILE A 263 5.67 2.59 15.45
CA ILE A 263 5.35 3.76 16.28
C ILE A 263 5.95 4.99 15.59
N GLN A 264 5.13 5.79 14.93
CA GLN A 264 5.62 7.04 14.33
C GLN A 264 6.34 7.91 15.38
N GLY A 265 5.76 8.05 16.58
CA GLY A 265 6.32 8.93 17.61
C GLY A 265 6.47 10.37 17.09
N ILE A 266 7.62 10.97 17.40
CA ILE A 266 7.94 12.32 16.91
C ILE A 266 8.66 12.33 15.55
N CYS A 267 8.77 11.20 14.88
CA CYS A 267 9.31 11.15 13.52
C CYS A 267 8.37 11.85 12.52
N PRO A 268 8.90 12.41 11.44
CA PRO A 268 8.08 13.01 10.38
C PRO A 268 7.14 12.01 9.72
N GLU A 269 6.12 12.48 9.00
CA GLU A 269 5.22 11.64 8.22
C GLU A 269 6.00 10.76 7.22
N GLY A 270 5.64 9.47 7.12
CA GLY A 270 6.34 8.47 6.32
C GLY A 270 7.63 7.94 6.97
N TRP A 271 7.84 8.26 8.25
CA TRP A 271 8.95 7.80 9.08
C TRP A 271 8.45 7.42 10.48
N HIS A 272 9.14 6.50 11.13
CA HIS A 272 8.81 6.08 12.48
C HIS A 272 10.05 5.97 13.39
N LEU A 273 9.81 5.93 14.68
CA LEU A 273 10.82 5.67 15.69
C LEU A 273 11.19 4.18 15.62
N PRO A 274 12.46 3.82 15.33
CA PRO A 274 12.82 2.43 15.12
C PRO A 274 12.61 1.57 16.35
N SER A 275 12.09 0.38 16.15
CA SER A 275 11.97 -0.66 17.16
C SER A 275 13.35 -1.28 17.50
N ARG A 276 13.41 -2.07 18.57
CA ARG A 276 14.58 -2.91 18.88
C ARG A 276 14.94 -3.83 17.72
N ASP A 277 13.96 -4.49 17.12
CA ASP A 277 14.19 -5.47 16.06
C ASP A 277 14.74 -4.82 14.78
N GLU A 278 14.34 -3.59 14.47
CA GLU A 278 14.88 -2.83 13.34
C GLU A 278 16.33 -2.40 13.58
N TRP A 279 16.69 -2.02 14.81
CA TRP A 279 18.07 -1.80 15.19
C TRP A 279 18.90 -3.10 15.12
N GLU A 280 18.38 -4.23 15.60
CA GLU A 280 19.04 -5.55 15.48
C GLU A 280 19.23 -5.89 13.98
N THR A 281 18.24 -5.65 13.10
CA THR A 281 18.36 -5.84 11.65
C THR A 281 19.46 -4.98 11.04
N LEU A 282 19.54 -3.69 11.39
CA LEU A 282 20.64 -2.82 10.97
C LEU A 282 21.99 -3.40 11.39
N LEU A 283 22.12 -3.82 12.66
CA LEU A 283 23.37 -4.33 13.21
C LEU A 283 23.80 -5.65 12.55
N ASP A 284 22.85 -6.51 12.17
CA ASP A 284 23.12 -7.75 11.43
C ASP A 284 23.63 -7.44 10.01
N VAL A 285 23.03 -6.47 9.31
CA VAL A 285 23.47 -6.06 7.96
C VAL A 285 24.90 -5.52 7.98
N VAL A 286 25.25 -4.72 8.99
CA VAL A 286 26.62 -4.19 9.12
C VAL A 286 27.60 -5.20 9.74
N GLN A 287 27.18 -6.45 9.87
CA GLN A 287 27.99 -7.57 10.37
C GLN A 287 28.54 -7.35 11.78
N CYS A 288 27.71 -6.76 12.67
CA CYS A 288 28.04 -6.72 14.08
C CYS A 288 28.19 -8.15 14.61
N SER A 289 29.33 -8.48 15.17
CA SER A 289 29.70 -9.84 15.57
C SER A 289 29.84 -9.98 17.09
N ASP A 290 30.12 -11.20 17.53
CA ASP A 290 30.43 -11.51 18.94
C ASP A 290 29.31 -11.05 19.88
N TRP A 291 28.06 -11.42 19.54
CA TRP A 291 26.90 -11.09 20.33
C TRP A 291 26.98 -11.67 21.74
N GLU A 292 26.89 -10.82 22.75
CA GLU A 292 26.79 -11.13 24.15
C GLU A 292 25.44 -10.71 24.70
N THR A 293 24.88 -11.48 25.62
CA THR A 293 23.66 -11.11 26.36
C THR A 293 23.92 -11.23 27.83
N ASP A 294 23.65 -10.18 28.60
CA ASP A 294 23.81 -10.18 30.04
C ASP A 294 22.56 -10.73 30.78
N GLN A 295 22.66 -10.82 32.10
CA GLN A 295 21.59 -11.33 32.98
C GLN A 295 20.31 -10.44 32.97
N TYR A 296 20.39 -9.22 32.46
CA TYR A 296 19.29 -8.25 32.36
C TYR A 296 18.72 -8.17 30.95
N ASN A 297 19.11 -9.10 30.05
CA ASN A 297 18.74 -9.12 28.63
C ASN A 297 19.22 -7.90 27.82
N ASN A 298 20.25 -7.19 28.31
CA ASN A 298 20.97 -6.25 27.45
C ASN A 298 21.83 -7.06 26.47
N LYS A 299 21.88 -6.63 25.22
CA LYS A 299 22.73 -7.24 24.19
C LYS A 299 23.90 -6.34 23.85
N SER A 300 24.99 -6.89 23.41
CA SER A 300 26.09 -6.14 22.80
C SER A 300 26.76 -6.93 21.70
N CYS A 301 27.28 -6.21 20.70
CA CYS A 301 28.05 -6.78 19.61
C CYS A 301 29.25 -5.87 19.26
N VAL A 302 30.18 -6.37 18.45
CA VAL A 302 31.32 -5.62 17.96
C VAL A 302 31.16 -5.30 16.48
N GLY A 303 31.25 -4.02 16.10
CA GLY A 303 31.08 -3.61 14.70
C GLY A 303 30.68 -2.15 14.50
N SER A 304 30.71 -1.31 15.56
CA SER A 304 30.23 0.07 15.46
C SER A 304 31.08 1.02 14.60
N SER A 305 32.32 0.67 14.27
CA SER A 305 33.21 1.55 13.50
C SER A 305 32.61 1.98 12.16
N VAL A 306 31.90 1.07 11.49
CA VAL A 306 31.29 1.33 10.17
C VAL A 306 30.08 2.25 10.21
N LEU A 307 29.50 2.49 11.39
CA LEU A 307 28.38 3.39 11.63
C LEU A 307 28.81 4.76 12.19
N LYS A 308 29.99 4.83 12.79
CA LYS A 308 30.53 6.04 13.40
C LYS A 308 31.02 7.01 12.34
N SER A 309 30.75 8.30 12.54
CA SER A 309 31.33 9.35 11.69
C SER A 309 32.86 9.29 11.71
N GLU A 310 33.48 9.77 10.65
CA GLU A 310 34.95 9.86 10.54
C GLU A 310 35.58 10.82 11.57
N GLU A 311 34.78 11.63 12.30
CA GLU A 311 35.27 12.45 13.42
C GLU A 311 35.72 11.61 14.64
N TRP A 312 35.34 10.32 14.71
CA TRP A 312 35.79 9.41 15.75
C TRP A 312 37.08 8.72 15.33
N ASP A 313 38.05 8.58 16.22
CA ASP A 313 39.34 7.95 15.92
C ASP A 313 39.26 6.56 15.29
N ASN A 314 38.14 5.84 15.53
CA ASN A 314 37.86 4.51 14.99
C ASN A 314 36.62 4.47 14.13
N GLY A 315 36.12 5.62 13.65
CA GLY A 315 34.99 5.72 12.72
C GLY A 315 35.47 5.55 11.28
N SER A 316 34.75 4.75 10.51
CA SER A 316 35.00 4.59 9.06
C SER A 316 33.79 4.94 8.19
N ASP A 317 32.65 5.15 8.83
CA ASP A 317 31.37 5.59 8.24
C ASP A 317 31.01 4.94 6.88
N ASN A 318 31.29 3.64 6.76
CA ASN A 318 31.18 2.91 5.47
C ASN A 318 29.78 2.91 4.88
N TYR A 319 28.78 3.26 5.69
CA TYR A 319 27.37 3.29 5.31
C TYR A 319 26.77 4.70 5.30
N ASP A 320 27.58 5.76 5.43
CA ASP A 320 27.12 7.14 5.58
C ASP A 320 26.05 7.30 6.70
N PHE A 321 26.13 6.45 7.74
CA PHE A 321 25.20 6.53 8.89
C PHE A 321 25.61 7.63 9.86
N SER A 322 26.88 7.98 9.93
CA SER A 322 27.46 9.16 10.58
C SER A 322 27.05 9.36 12.03
N VAL A 323 27.20 8.34 12.89
CA VAL A 323 26.97 8.47 14.34
C VAL A 323 27.93 9.51 14.94
N ILE A 324 27.39 10.46 15.67
CA ILE A 324 28.13 11.45 16.45
C ILE A 324 27.87 11.31 17.95
N ALA A 325 28.86 11.59 18.80
CA ALA A 325 28.76 11.43 20.25
C ALA A 325 27.98 12.58 20.91
N ALA A 326 26.67 12.58 20.74
CA ALA A 326 25.77 13.61 21.29
C ALA A 326 25.62 13.56 22.82
N GLY A 327 26.05 12.47 23.47
CA GLY A 327 25.85 12.26 24.89
C GLY A 327 24.38 11.99 25.25
N LEU A 328 24.00 12.32 26.46
CA LEU A 328 22.63 12.24 26.98
C LEU A 328 22.41 13.29 28.08
N ARG A 329 21.14 13.44 28.50
CA ARG A 329 20.80 14.10 29.75
C ARG A 329 20.23 13.07 30.71
N ASP A 330 20.90 12.86 31.85
CA ASP A 330 20.53 11.81 32.81
C ASP A 330 19.28 12.17 33.63
N ASN A 331 18.77 11.21 34.40
CA ASN A 331 17.62 11.37 35.28
C ASN A 331 17.86 12.34 36.46
N SER A 332 19.12 12.73 36.70
CA SER A 332 19.50 13.80 37.65
C SER A 332 19.58 15.19 36.96
N TRP A 333 19.11 15.29 35.71
CA TRP A 333 19.07 16.52 34.92
C TRP A 333 20.45 17.03 34.49
N THR A 334 21.48 16.15 34.52
CA THR A 334 22.86 16.48 34.18
C THR A 334 23.19 15.97 32.79
N PHE A 335 23.81 16.81 31.96
CA PHE A 335 24.33 16.38 30.66
C PHE A 335 25.64 15.62 30.83
N ARG A 336 25.74 14.48 30.12
CA ARG A 336 26.89 13.57 30.24
C ARG A 336 27.28 12.99 28.88
N TYR A 337 28.52 12.57 28.78
CA TYR A 337 29.09 11.74 27.69
C TYR A 337 29.09 12.40 26.31
N LYS A 338 28.96 13.75 26.19
CA LYS A 338 29.23 14.43 24.94
C LYS A 338 30.66 14.17 24.51
N ASP A 339 30.89 13.94 23.22
CA ASP A 339 32.13 13.54 22.60
C ASP A 339 32.69 12.18 23.09
N GLU A 340 31.90 11.41 23.88
CA GLU A 340 32.29 10.10 24.42
C GLU A 340 31.34 8.99 23.98
N LYS A 341 30.00 9.26 23.94
CA LYS A 341 28.98 8.28 23.63
C LYS A 341 27.83 8.85 22.81
N ALA A 342 27.24 8.01 21.98
CA ALA A 342 25.95 8.24 21.38
C ALA A 342 24.91 7.30 21.99
N HIS A 343 23.72 7.81 22.24
CA HIS A 343 22.57 7.04 22.72
C HIS A 343 21.34 7.38 21.90
N PHE A 344 20.61 6.35 21.48
CA PHE A 344 19.41 6.49 20.67
C PHE A 344 18.24 5.75 21.30
N TRP A 345 17.06 6.37 21.35
CA TRP A 345 15.86 5.66 21.72
C TRP A 345 15.40 4.68 20.63
N ALA A 346 14.90 3.52 21.07
CA ALA A 346 14.00 2.68 20.30
C ALA A 346 12.54 2.90 20.74
N SER A 347 11.58 2.55 19.91
CA SER A 347 10.15 2.59 20.25
C SER A 347 9.75 1.49 21.23
N THR A 348 10.56 0.47 21.39
CA THR A 348 10.28 -0.68 22.25
C THR A 348 10.33 -0.31 23.72
N GLU A 349 9.22 -0.46 24.41
CA GLU A 349 9.12 -0.36 25.86
C GLU A 349 9.68 -1.62 26.52
N TYR A 350 10.57 -1.48 27.50
CA TYR A 350 11.03 -2.63 28.27
C TYR A 350 10.12 -2.93 29.47
N ASN A 351 9.74 -1.89 30.21
CA ASN A 351 8.74 -1.92 31.28
C ASN A 351 8.32 -0.50 31.67
N GLU A 352 7.54 -0.34 32.72
CA GLU A 352 7.05 0.96 33.20
C GLU A 352 8.16 1.99 33.50
N ASN A 353 9.39 1.58 33.75
CA ASN A 353 10.51 2.45 34.11
C ASN A 353 11.50 2.69 32.98
N TRP A 354 11.60 1.75 32.03
CA TRP A 354 12.70 1.65 31.10
C TRP A 354 12.22 1.52 29.66
N GLY A 355 12.84 2.28 28.76
CA GLY A 355 12.75 2.10 27.31
C GLY A 355 14.03 1.44 26.77
N VAL A 356 13.95 0.76 25.64
CA VAL A 356 15.12 0.22 24.95
C VAL A 356 15.88 1.36 24.28
N ALA A 357 17.21 1.31 24.40
CA ALA A 357 18.12 2.28 23.82
C ALA A 357 19.35 1.61 23.21
N ILE A 358 19.90 2.24 22.20
CA ILE A 358 21.14 1.83 21.55
C ILE A 358 22.26 2.71 22.02
N SER A 359 23.37 2.12 22.49
CA SER A 359 24.56 2.85 22.94
C SER A 359 25.79 2.50 22.10
N ILE A 360 26.50 3.53 21.67
CA ILE A 360 27.76 3.43 20.93
C ILE A 360 28.81 4.28 21.65
N THR A 361 29.96 3.66 21.95
CA THR A 361 31.02 4.34 22.67
C THR A 361 32.17 4.73 21.76
N TYR A 362 32.83 5.87 22.07
CA TYR A 362 33.99 6.35 21.32
C TYR A 362 35.16 5.36 21.38
N PHE A 363 35.46 4.83 22.57
CA PHE A 363 36.72 4.13 22.86
C PHE A 363 36.78 2.68 22.37
N ASN A 364 35.70 2.10 21.90
CA ASN A 364 35.69 0.72 21.42
C ASN A 364 34.68 0.54 20.27
N ASN A 365 34.67 -0.64 19.66
CA ASN A 365 33.77 -0.97 18.54
C ASN A 365 32.47 -1.67 19.01
N LYS A 366 32.14 -1.62 20.32
CA LYS A 366 30.90 -2.22 20.81
C LYS A 366 29.68 -1.33 20.53
N VAL A 367 28.58 -1.98 20.18
CA VAL A 367 27.23 -1.43 20.24
C VAL A 367 26.50 -2.15 21.36
N GLY A 368 25.86 -1.41 22.25
CA GLY A 368 24.96 -1.94 23.26
C GLY A 368 23.49 -1.74 22.86
N ILE A 369 22.66 -2.73 23.08
CA ILE A 369 21.20 -2.61 23.13
C ILE A 369 20.84 -2.71 24.61
N ASP A 370 20.65 -1.57 25.22
CA ASP A 370 20.52 -1.38 26.66
C ASP A 370 19.08 -0.98 27.04
N HIS A 371 18.84 -0.88 28.34
CA HIS A 371 17.61 -0.31 28.88
C HIS A 371 17.95 0.99 29.62
N MET A 372 17.33 2.09 29.20
CA MET A 372 17.56 3.42 29.78
C MET A 372 16.29 3.93 30.44
N VAL A 373 16.44 4.72 31.51
CA VAL A 373 15.30 5.25 32.27
C VAL A 373 14.50 6.23 31.41
N LYS A 374 13.19 6.07 31.32
CA LYS A 374 12.32 6.84 30.42
C LYS A 374 12.39 8.36 30.55
N ASN A 375 12.82 8.89 31.72
CA ASN A 375 13.02 10.31 31.94
C ASN A 375 14.47 10.79 31.71
N GLU A 376 15.34 9.95 31.19
CA GLU A 376 16.57 10.39 30.54
C GLU A 376 16.24 10.93 29.14
N ALA A 377 17.10 11.78 28.60
CA ALA A 377 16.89 12.32 27.26
C ALA A 377 18.02 11.85 26.32
N LEU A 378 17.64 11.20 25.24
CA LEU A 378 18.54 10.61 24.26
C LEU A 378 18.24 11.17 22.87
N SER A 379 19.16 10.95 21.92
CA SER A 379 18.96 11.26 20.51
C SER A 379 17.92 10.34 19.86
N ILE A 380 17.40 10.78 18.70
CA ILE A 380 16.50 10.01 17.87
C ILE A 380 17.04 9.99 16.44
N ARG A 381 16.95 8.84 15.80
CA ARG A 381 17.08 8.63 14.37
C ARG A 381 15.87 7.88 13.87
N CYS A 382 15.16 8.46 12.94
CA CYS A 382 13.97 7.81 12.38
C CYS A 382 14.36 6.86 11.25
N ILE A 383 13.54 5.84 11.05
CA ILE A 383 13.58 4.91 9.92
C ILE A 383 12.37 5.16 9.02
N LYS A 384 12.55 5.05 7.70
CA LYS A 384 11.48 5.24 6.72
C LYS A 384 10.48 4.08 6.80
N ASP A 385 9.20 4.38 6.68
CA ASP A 385 8.15 3.37 6.56
C ASP A 385 8.34 2.53 5.29
N ASP A 386 8.04 1.24 5.35
CA ASP A 386 7.96 0.39 4.17
C ASP A 386 6.75 0.82 3.31
N ASP A 387 6.93 0.87 1.97
CA ASP A 387 5.90 1.26 1.00
C ASP A 387 4.82 0.17 0.84
#